data_7cfd390ca90dbc76c044e6e93c4367fe
#
_entry.id   7cfd390ca90dbc76c044e6e93c4367fe
#
_cell.length_a   1.000
_cell.length_b   1.000
_cell.length_c   1.000
_cell.angle_alpha   90.00
_cell.angle_beta   90.00
_cell.angle_gamma   90.00
#
_symmetry.space_group_name_H-M   'P 1'
#
loop_
_entity.id
_entity.type
_entity.pdbx_description
1 polymer ?
#
loop_
_entity_poly.entity_id
_entity_poly.type
_entity_poly.pdbx_seq_one_letter_code
_entity_poly.pdbx_strand_id
1 'polypeptide(L)'
;MLSLQLPTVINPKPSSSSSSFLTNTNPFKPKTLKPNPSSPFTVRSVLQYNRKPQLSGDTPRVVVITSGKGGVGKTTTTANVGLSLARLGFSVVAIDADVGLRNLDLLLGLENRVNYTVVEVLNGDCRLDQALVRDKRWSNFELLCISKPRSKLPMGFGGKALVWVVDALKARQEGCPDFILIDCPAGIDAGFITAITPANEAVLVTTPDITSLRDADRVIGLLECDGIRDIKMMVNRVRTDMIKGEDMMSVLDVQEMLGLALLGMIPEDTEVIRSTNRGYPLVLNRPPTLAGLAFEQAAWRLVEQDSMKAVMVEEEPKKKRGFFSFFG
;
A
#
# COMPACT_ATOMS: atom_id res chain seq x y z
N MET A 1 29.01 56.16 10.58
CA MET A 1 30.18 56.24 9.68
C MET A 1 31.20 55.22 10.18
N LEU A 2 31.39 54.17 9.43
CA LEU A 2 32.60 53.32 9.41
C LEU A 2 32.35 52.31 8.26
N SER A 3 32.97 52.59 7.16
CA SER A 3 33.03 51.78 5.94
C SER A 3 34.05 50.66 6.14
N LEU A 4 33.72 49.43 5.85
CA LEU A 4 34.65 48.31 5.70
C LEU A 4 34.66 47.85 4.25
N GLN A 5 35.82 48.02 3.65
CA GLN A 5 36.15 47.57 2.25
C GLN A 5 36.39 46.07 2.21
N LEU A 6 35.93 45.44 1.15
CA LEU A 6 36.21 44.05 0.79
C LEU A 6 37.57 43.96 0.03
N PRO A 7 38.37 42.89 0.23
CA PRO A 7 39.57 42.66 -0.58
C PRO A 7 39.24 41.89 -1.89
N THR A 8 39.87 42.32 -2.94
CA THR A 8 39.90 41.79 -4.28
C THR A 8 40.63 40.44 -4.38
N VAL A 9 40.02 39.48 -5.07
CA VAL A 9 40.60 38.17 -5.35
C VAL A 9 41.36 38.26 -6.69
N ILE A 10 42.64 37.86 -6.69
CA ILE A 10 43.54 37.76 -7.84
C ILE A 10 43.48 36.34 -8.40
N ASN A 11 43.19 36.21 -9.71
CA ASN A 11 43.27 34.96 -10.46
C ASN A 11 44.69 34.72 -10.98
N PRO A 12 45.27 33.51 -10.86
CA PRO A 12 46.45 33.14 -11.65
C PRO A 12 46.09 32.33 -12.90
N LYS A 13 46.72 32.68 -14.02
CA LYS A 13 46.67 31.96 -15.29
C LYS A 13 47.49 30.65 -15.26
N PRO A 14 47.13 29.64 -16.07
CA PRO A 14 47.89 28.39 -16.15
C PRO A 14 49.05 28.53 -17.21
N SER A 15 50.19 27.96 -16.84
CA SER A 15 51.36 27.79 -17.72
C SER A 15 51.32 26.43 -18.41
N SER A 16 51.61 26.46 -19.71
CA SER A 16 51.77 25.29 -20.60
C SER A 16 53.14 24.62 -20.41
N SER A 17 53.18 23.30 -20.36
CA SER A 17 54.35 22.52 -20.78
C SER A 17 53.93 21.18 -21.39
N SER A 18 54.38 21.02 -22.63
CA SER A 18 54.26 19.85 -23.50
C SER A 18 55.26 18.75 -23.10
N SER A 19 54.83 17.49 -23.10
CA SER A 19 55.71 16.36 -23.41
C SER A 19 54.91 15.21 -24.05
N SER A 20 55.31 14.84 -25.22
CA SER A 20 54.84 13.75 -26.07
C SER A 20 55.35 12.40 -25.59
N PHE A 21 54.45 11.39 -25.49
CA PHE A 21 54.81 9.98 -25.66
C PHE A 21 53.72 9.28 -26.45
N LEU A 22 54.19 8.72 -27.58
CA LEU A 22 53.47 7.83 -28.51
C LEU A 22 53.36 6.44 -27.87
N THR A 23 52.17 5.87 -27.77
CA THR A 23 51.98 4.41 -27.91
C THR A 23 50.60 4.14 -28.54
N ASN A 24 50.67 3.33 -29.54
CA ASN A 24 49.70 2.88 -30.48
C ASN A 24 48.82 1.79 -29.84
N THR A 25 47.49 1.96 -29.76
CA THR A 25 46.54 0.84 -29.64
C THR A 25 45.18 1.26 -30.23
N ASN A 26 44.57 0.36 -30.96
CA ASN A 26 43.40 0.45 -31.84
C ASN A 26 42.16 1.14 -31.24
N PRO A 27 41.40 1.88 -32.02
CA PRO A 27 40.17 2.51 -31.57
C PRO A 27 38.97 1.57 -31.75
N PHE A 28 38.42 1.08 -30.65
CA PHE A 28 37.03 0.67 -30.63
C PHE A 28 36.15 1.94 -30.77
N LYS A 29 35.55 2.13 -31.93
CA LYS A 29 34.50 3.14 -32.13
C LYS A 29 33.24 2.69 -31.42
N PRO A 30 32.70 3.40 -30.41
CA PRO A 30 31.35 3.17 -29.93
C PRO A 30 30.38 3.60 -31.06
N LYS A 31 29.52 2.65 -31.49
CA LYS A 31 28.36 2.97 -32.33
C LYS A 31 27.43 3.85 -31.54
N THR A 32 27.38 5.13 -31.84
CA THR A 32 26.32 6.01 -31.36
C THR A 32 25.02 5.58 -32.02
N LEU A 33 24.17 4.88 -31.28
CA LEU A 33 22.75 4.68 -31.60
C LEU A 33 22.09 6.06 -31.50
N LYS A 34 21.75 6.66 -32.65
CA LYS A 34 20.90 7.85 -32.70
C LYS A 34 19.54 7.49 -32.09
N PRO A 35 19.01 8.22 -31.11
CA PRO A 35 17.67 8.00 -30.62
C PRO A 35 16.68 8.36 -31.76
N ASN A 36 15.80 7.41 -32.06
CA ASN A 36 14.71 7.61 -33.02
C ASN A 36 13.64 8.50 -32.36
N PRO A 37 13.34 9.73 -32.85
CA PRO A 37 12.44 10.66 -32.16
C PRO A 37 10.99 10.46 -32.64
N SER A 38 10.38 9.31 -32.44
CA SER A 38 8.92 9.17 -32.64
C SER A 38 8.36 7.86 -32.14
N SER A 39 8.29 7.69 -30.83
CA SER A 39 7.16 6.98 -30.22
C SER A 39 6.82 7.68 -28.91
N PRO A 40 5.61 8.25 -28.76
CA PRO A 40 5.19 8.72 -27.46
C PRO A 40 5.19 7.53 -26.53
N PHE A 41 5.95 7.59 -25.44
CA PHE A 41 5.84 6.64 -24.33
C PHE A 41 4.41 6.72 -23.80
N THR A 42 3.54 5.87 -24.32
CA THR A 42 2.20 5.72 -23.78
C THR A 42 2.34 4.90 -22.51
N VAL A 43 2.34 5.56 -21.36
CA VAL A 43 2.22 4.90 -20.06
C VAL A 43 0.84 4.24 -20.01
N ARG A 44 0.78 2.95 -20.27
CA ARG A 44 -0.45 2.18 -20.16
C ARG A 44 -0.65 1.77 -18.71
N SER A 45 -1.82 2.08 -18.16
CA SER A 45 -2.23 1.56 -16.85
C SER A 45 -2.17 0.02 -16.86
N VAL A 46 -1.67 -0.57 -15.78
CA VAL A 46 -1.63 -2.03 -15.57
C VAL A 46 -3.04 -2.64 -15.69
N LEU A 47 -4.09 -1.85 -15.43
CA LEU A 47 -5.48 -2.27 -15.46
C LEU A 47 -6.07 -2.52 -16.86
N GLN A 48 -5.29 -2.43 -17.94
CA GLN A 48 -5.74 -2.76 -19.30
C GLN A 48 -5.65 -4.26 -19.63
N TYR A 49 -5.30 -5.12 -18.66
CA TYR A 49 -5.31 -6.56 -18.85
C TYR A 49 -6.75 -7.12 -18.83
N ASN A 50 -7.13 -7.79 -19.90
CA ASN A 50 -8.47 -8.33 -20.16
C ASN A 50 -8.82 -9.60 -19.34
N ARG A 51 -8.03 -9.99 -18.35
CA ARG A 51 -8.34 -11.15 -17.50
C ARG A 51 -8.26 -10.75 -16.04
N LYS A 52 -9.34 -11.02 -15.28
CA LYS A 52 -9.33 -10.98 -13.82
C LYS A 52 -8.27 -11.99 -13.33
N PRO A 53 -7.26 -11.60 -12.58
CA PRO A 53 -6.35 -12.54 -11.94
C PRO A 53 -7.16 -13.46 -11.04
N GLN A 54 -6.88 -14.77 -11.03
CA GLN A 54 -7.55 -15.70 -10.13
C GLN A 54 -6.87 -15.63 -8.76
N LEU A 55 -7.68 -15.51 -7.70
CA LEU A 55 -7.20 -15.73 -6.33
C LEU A 55 -7.04 -17.23 -6.10
N SER A 56 -6.04 -17.60 -5.32
CA SER A 56 -5.70 -19.01 -5.04
C SER A 56 -6.62 -19.67 -3.99
N GLY A 57 -7.59 -18.96 -3.41
CA GLY A 57 -8.47 -19.46 -2.35
C GLY A 57 -9.93 -19.03 -2.50
N ASP A 58 -10.83 -19.88 -1.97
CA ASP A 58 -12.27 -19.61 -1.92
C ASP A 58 -12.66 -18.69 -0.74
N THR A 59 -11.71 -18.32 0.11
CA THR A 59 -11.97 -17.49 1.31
C THR A 59 -11.50 -16.06 1.10
N PRO A 60 -12.27 -15.05 1.57
CA PRO A 60 -11.86 -13.65 1.54
C PRO A 60 -10.50 -13.41 2.20
N ARG A 61 -9.64 -12.62 1.54
CA ARG A 61 -8.39 -12.16 2.13
C ARG A 61 -8.65 -10.97 3.03
N VAL A 62 -8.20 -11.07 4.28
CA VAL A 62 -8.34 -10.00 5.28
C VAL A 62 -7.00 -9.34 5.49
N VAL A 63 -6.85 -8.14 4.95
CA VAL A 63 -5.60 -7.39 4.92
C VAL A 63 -5.73 -6.13 5.78
N VAL A 64 -4.93 -6.01 6.84
CA VAL A 64 -4.86 -4.77 7.61
C VAL A 64 -3.84 -3.81 7.00
N ILE A 65 -4.23 -2.55 6.80
CA ILE A 65 -3.34 -1.47 6.37
C ILE A 65 -2.92 -0.69 7.61
N THR A 66 -1.68 -0.80 8.00
CA THR A 66 -1.17 -0.27 9.27
C THR A 66 0.12 0.52 9.14
N SER A 67 0.55 1.19 10.22
CA SER A 67 1.81 1.91 10.30
C SER A 67 2.19 2.20 11.75
N GLY A 68 3.47 2.37 12.02
CA GLY A 68 3.95 2.78 13.34
C GLY A 68 3.66 4.24 13.68
N LYS A 69 3.51 5.10 12.66
CA LYS A 69 3.39 6.56 12.83
C LYS A 69 2.11 7.10 12.21
N GLY A 70 1.53 8.12 12.83
CA GLY A 70 0.41 8.86 12.26
C GLY A 70 0.82 9.68 11.04
N GLY A 71 -0.11 9.86 10.09
CA GLY A 71 0.10 10.74 8.94
C GLY A 71 0.99 10.19 7.81
N VAL A 72 1.45 8.94 7.86
CA VAL A 72 2.26 8.32 6.78
C VAL A 72 1.45 7.92 5.55
N GLY A 73 0.09 7.93 5.60
CA GLY A 73 -0.79 7.69 4.47
C GLY A 73 -1.51 6.36 4.44
N LYS A 74 -1.80 5.73 5.59
CA LYS A 74 -2.60 4.49 5.69
C LYS A 74 -3.94 4.61 4.98
N THR A 75 -4.78 5.54 5.40
CA THR A 75 -6.13 5.76 4.86
C THR A 75 -6.10 6.06 3.36
N THR A 76 -5.11 6.84 2.90
CA THR A 76 -4.88 7.11 1.47
C THR A 76 -4.53 5.81 0.73
N THR A 77 -3.70 4.96 1.33
CA THR A 77 -3.36 3.64 0.79
C THR A 77 -4.58 2.74 0.73
N THR A 78 -5.36 2.65 1.81
CA THR A 78 -6.59 1.83 1.87
C THR A 78 -7.58 2.24 0.78
N ALA A 79 -7.84 3.54 0.61
CA ALA A 79 -8.76 4.05 -0.41
C ALA A 79 -8.28 3.72 -1.83
N ASN A 80 -6.99 3.99 -2.13
CA ASN A 80 -6.47 3.85 -3.50
C ASN A 80 -6.21 2.39 -3.88
N VAL A 81 -5.65 1.57 -2.97
CA VAL A 81 -5.46 0.13 -3.21
C VAL A 81 -6.81 -0.57 -3.32
N GLY A 82 -7.77 -0.27 -2.43
CA GLY A 82 -9.11 -0.86 -2.45
C GLY A 82 -9.85 -0.59 -3.76
N LEU A 83 -9.86 0.67 -4.22
CA LEU A 83 -10.45 1.01 -5.52
C LEU A 83 -9.69 0.43 -6.71
N SER A 84 -8.37 0.29 -6.61
CA SER A 84 -7.60 -0.36 -7.67
C SER A 84 -7.95 -1.85 -7.77
N LEU A 85 -8.11 -2.56 -6.64
CA LEU A 85 -8.59 -3.95 -6.61
C LEU A 85 -10.00 -4.06 -7.21
N ALA A 86 -10.92 -3.14 -6.86
CA ALA A 86 -12.26 -3.12 -7.43
C ALA A 86 -12.23 -2.89 -8.96
N ARG A 87 -11.35 -2.03 -9.46
CA ARG A 87 -11.13 -1.82 -10.90
C ARG A 87 -10.53 -3.03 -11.61
N LEU A 88 -9.77 -3.87 -10.89
CA LEU A 88 -9.31 -5.17 -11.39
C LEU A 88 -10.44 -6.23 -11.42
N GLY A 89 -11.63 -5.91 -10.90
CA GLY A 89 -12.81 -6.76 -10.92
C GLY A 89 -13.02 -7.57 -9.65
N PHE A 90 -12.25 -7.33 -8.58
CA PHE A 90 -12.46 -7.97 -7.28
C PHE A 90 -13.55 -7.28 -6.48
N SER A 91 -14.28 -8.05 -5.67
CA SER A 91 -15.23 -7.51 -4.69
C SER A 91 -14.45 -7.10 -3.43
N VAL A 92 -14.58 -5.84 -3.01
CA VAL A 92 -13.78 -5.27 -1.92
C VAL A 92 -14.70 -4.64 -0.87
N VAL A 93 -14.47 -4.98 0.39
CA VAL A 93 -15.02 -4.25 1.53
C VAL A 93 -13.87 -3.55 2.25
N ALA A 94 -13.91 -2.23 2.34
CA ALA A 94 -12.99 -1.44 3.14
C ALA A 94 -13.63 -1.09 4.48
N ILE A 95 -12.95 -1.40 5.59
CA ILE A 95 -13.42 -1.11 6.96
C ILE A 95 -12.58 0.04 7.52
N ASP A 96 -13.22 1.17 7.86
CA ASP A 96 -12.58 2.24 8.62
C ASP A 96 -12.60 1.87 10.10
N ALA A 97 -11.45 1.41 10.62
CA ALA A 97 -11.29 0.99 12.00
C ALA A 97 -10.86 2.13 12.94
N ASP A 98 -10.71 3.35 12.46
CA ASP A 98 -10.44 4.51 13.30
C ASP A 98 -11.74 5.01 13.96
N VAL A 99 -11.90 4.66 15.22
CA VAL A 99 -13.07 5.04 16.03
C VAL A 99 -13.11 6.54 16.34
N GLY A 100 -11.92 7.17 16.42
CA GLY A 100 -11.79 8.57 16.83
C GLY A 100 -11.94 9.56 15.67
N LEU A 101 -11.29 9.27 14.59
CA LEU A 101 -11.13 10.16 13.43
C LEU A 101 -11.46 9.39 12.14
N ARG A 102 -12.72 9.17 11.91
CA ARG A 102 -13.21 8.58 10.65
C ARG A 102 -12.79 9.46 9.46
N ASN A 103 -11.98 8.91 8.58
CA ASN A 103 -11.40 9.65 7.45
C ASN A 103 -11.54 8.92 6.11
N LEU A 104 -11.74 7.61 6.11
CA LEU A 104 -11.80 6.82 4.88
C LEU A 104 -13.01 7.19 4.01
N ASP A 105 -14.14 7.48 4.62
CA ASP A 105 -15.36 7.95 3.94
C ASP A 105 -15.16 9.32 3.28
N LEU A 106 -14.41 10.23 3.91
CA LEU A 106 -14.07 11.53 3.34
C LEU A 106 -13.19 11.37 2.09
N LEU A 107 -12.14 10.53 2.18
CA LEU A 107 -11.25 10.26 1.05
C LEU A 107 -11.99 9.62 -0.14
N LEU A 108 -13.00 8.83 0.16
CA LEU A 108 -13.83 8.17 -0.85
C LEU A 108 -15.00 9.06 -1.36
N GLY A 109 -15.28 10.20 -0.71
CA GLY A 109 -16.43 11.06 -1.00
C GLY A 109 -17.76 10.37 -0.70
N LEU A 110 -17.80 9.56 0.35
CA LEU A 110 -18.96 8.76 0.79
C LEU A 110 -19.53 9.24 2.13
N GLU A 111 -18.99 10.30 2.74
CA GLU A 111 -19.32 10.77 4.09
C GLU A 111 -20.83 11.03 4.29
N ASN A 112 -21.49 11.58 3.28
CA ASN A 112 -22.94 11.88 3.31
C ASN A 112 -23.82 10.65 3.08
N ARG A 113 -23.24 9.44 2.90
CA ARG A 113 -23.95 8.21 2.63
C ARG A 113 -23.89 7.20 3.78
N VAL A 114 -23.06 7.48 4.79
CA VAL A 114 -22.93 6.64 5.98
C VAL A 114 -24.09 6.90 6.93
N ASN A 115 -25.16 6.12 6.79
CA ASN A 115 -26.34 6.21 7.65
C ASN A 115 -26.17 5.38 8.93
N TYR A 116 -25.61 4.17 8.81
CA TYR A 116 -25.36 3.22 9.87
C TYR A 116 -23.89 2.81 9.90
N THR A 117 -23.42 2.33 11.03
CA THR A 117 -22.07 1.87 11.29
C THR A 117 -22.10 0.52 11.99
N VAL A 118 -20.93 -0.06 12.25
CA VAL A 118 -20.83 -1.32 13.03
C VAL A 118 -21.47 -1.18 14.41
N VAL A 119 -21.43 0.00 15.04
CA VAL A 119 -22.05 0.22 16.34
C VAL A 119 -23.56 -0.04 16.30
N GLU A 120 -24.26 0.51 15.30
CA GLU A 120 -25.71 0.28 15.17
C GLU A 120 -26.02 -1.19 14.82
N VAL A 121 -25.15 -1.87 14.06
CA VAL A 121 -25.30 -3.31 13.78
C VAL A 121 -25.18 -4.13 15.05
N LEU A 122 -24.18 -3.85 15.90
CA LEU A 122 -23.97 -4.57 17.16
C LEU A 122 -25.05 -4.32 18.19
N ASN A 123 -25.66 -3.13 18.17
CA ASN A 123 -26.81 -2.80 19.00
C ASN A 123 -28.13 -3.46 18.51
N GLY A 124 -28.15 -4.02 17.29
CA GLY A 124 -29.36 -4.58 16.68
C GLY A 124 -30.27 -3.53 16.02
N ASP A 125 -29.81 -2.28 15.87
CA ASP A 125 -30.59 -1.18 15.28
C ASP A 125 -30.71 -1.34 13.76
N CYS A 126 -29.79 -2.06 13.11
CA CYS A 126 -29.81 -2.35 11.69
C CYS A 126 -29.07 -3.66 11.37
N ARG A 127 -29.27 -4.16 10.13
CA ARG A 127 -28.51 -5.30 9.60
C ARG A 127 -27.19 -4.82 9.02
N LEU A 128 -26.20 -5.74 8.91
CA LEU A 128 -24.87 -5.46 8.37
C LEU A 128 -24.93 -4.90 6.93
N ASP A 129 -25.82 -5.44 6.09
CA ASP A 129 -26.02 -4.98 4.71
C ASP A 129 -26.50 -3.52 4.61
N GLN A 130 -27.20 -3.02 5.62
CA GLN A 130 -27.66 -1.63 5.71
C GLN A 130 -26.57 -0.66 6.16
N ALA A 131 -25.54 -1.15 6.87
CA ALA A 131 -24.38 -0.37 7.27
C ALA A 131 -23.31 -0.28 6.18
N LEU A 132 -23.33 -1.19 5.20
CA LEU A 132 -22.42 -1.17 4.06
C LEU A 132 -22.80 -0.06 3.07
N VAL A 133 -21.84 0.80 2.76
CA VAL A 133 -22.01 1.90 1.80
C VAL A 133 -21.37 1.51 0.48
N ARG A 134 -22.18 1.15 -0.51
CA ARG A 134 -21.69 0.80 -1.85
C ARG A 134 -21.25 2.05 -2.61
N ASP A 135 -20.07 2.03 -3.23
CA ASP A 135 -19.62 3.11 -4.10
C ASP A 135 -20.46 3.15 -5.39
N LYS A 136 -20.91 4.35 -5.79
CA LYS A 136 -21.73 4.54 -7.00
C LYS A 136 -20.91 4.36 -8.29
N ARG A 137 -19.61 4.61 -8.22
CA ARG A 137 -18.67 4.53 -9.36
C ARG A 137 -18.22 3.09 -9.61
N TRP A 138 -18.10 2.28 -8.51
CA TRP A 138 -17.61 0.92 -8.50
C TRP A 138 -18.49 0.07 -7.60
N SER A 139 -19.50 -0.60 -8.20
CA SER A 139 -20.51 -1.36 -7.46
C SER A 139 -19.97 -2.56 -6.69
N ASN A 140 -18.75 -3.00 -6.99
CA ASN A 140 -18.01 -4.06 -6.31
C ASN A 140 -17.09 -3.51 -5.19
N PHE A 141 -17.20 -2.22 -4.83
CA PHE A 141 -16.52 -1.63 -3.69
C PHE A 141 -17.53 -1.15 -2.65
N GLU A 142 -17.39 -1.61 -1.42
CA GLU A 142 -18.23 -1.26 -0.28
C GLU A 142 -17.37 -0.70 0.86
N LEU A 143 -17.88 0.32 1.55
CA LEU A 143 -17.28 0.91 2.74
C LEU A 143 -18.10 0.53 3.98
N LEU A 144 -17.43 0.16 5.06
CA LEU A 144 -18.02 -0.04 6.39
C LEU A 144 -17.26 0.82 7.42
N CYS A 145 -17.96 1.70 8.12
CA CYS A 145 -17.37 2.47 9.21
C CYS A 145 -17.69 1.84 10.55
N ILE A 146 -16.71 1.80 11.48
CA ILE A 146 -16.95 1.23 12.81
C ILE A 146 -17.88 2.11 13.62
N SER A 147 -17.68 3.43 13.62
CA SER A 147 -18.49 4.35 14.43
C SER A 147 -18.72 5.68 13.74
N LYS A 148 -19.72 6.42 14.21
CA LYS A 148 -19.88 7.84 13.89
C LYS A 148 -18.99 8.70 14.80
N PRO A 149 -18.58 9.90 14.35
CA PRO A 149 -17.88 10.83 15.23
C PRO A 149 -18.68 11.06 16.52
N ARG A 150 -17.99 10.98 17.67
CA ARG A 150 -18.58 11.12 19.01
C ARG A 150 -19.55 10.03 19.44
N SER A 151 -19.70 8.94 18.70
CA SER A 151 -20.44 7.76 19.18
C SER A 151 -19.70 7.11 20.33
N LYS A 152 -20.47 6.64 21.33
CA LYS A 152 -19.91 5.78 22.37
C LYS A 152 -19.86 4.36 21.83
N LEU A 153 -18.69 3.74 21.90
CA LEU A 153 -18.58 2.32 21.59
C LEU A 153 -19.34 1.51 22.64
N PRO A 154 -20.00 0.41 22.24
CA PRO A 154 -20.56 -0.55 23.17
C PRO A 154 -19.50 -1.03 24.17
N MET A 155 -19.91 -1.28 25.42
CA MET A 155 -19.02 -1.82 26.44
C MET A 155 -18.49 -3.18 25.97
N GLY A 156 -17.15 -3.34 25.96
CA GLY A 156 -16.52 -4.55 25.42
C GLY A 156 -16.28 -4.58 23.92
N PHE A 157 -16.51 -3.45 23.22
CA PHE A 157 -16.08 -3.35 21.82
C PHE A 157 -14.56 -3.52 21.71
N GLY A 158 -14.13 -4.48 20.88
CA GLY A 158 -12.72 -4.81 20.71
C GLY A 158 -12.53 -5.81 19.57
N GLY A 159 -11.37 -6.47 19.51
CA GLY A 159 -11.01 -7.40 18.44
C GLY A 159 -12.08 -8.46 18.17
N LYS A 160 -12.70 -9.03 19.20
CA LYS A 160 -13.78 -10.03 19.05
C LYS A 160 -14.99 -9.50 18.29
N ALA A 161 -15.38 -8.25 18.52
CA ALA A 161 -16.49 -7.64 17.80
C ALA A 161 -16.13 -7.44 16.31
N LEU A 162 -14.91 -7.01 16.02
CA LEU A 162 -14.46 -6.86 14.64
C LEU A 162 -14.28 -8.21 13.94
N VAL A 163 -13.81 -9.24 14.64
CA VAL A 163 -13.79 -10.63 14.13
C VAL A 163 -15.19 -11.07 13.73
N TRP A 164 -16.18 -10.86 14.60
CA TRP A 164 -17.58 -11.21 14.28
C TRP A 164 -18.07 -10.49 13.01
N VAL A 165 -17.75 -9.20 12.84
CA VAL A 165 -18.10 -8.45 11.64
C VAL A 165 -17.44 -9.03 10.39
N VAL A 166 -16.16 -9.34 10.48
CA VAL A 166 -15.40 -9.93 9.36
C VAL A 166 -15.95 -11.31 9.00
N ASP A 167 -16.29 -12.14 9.99
CA ASP A 167 -16.87 -13.46 9.75
C ASP A 167 -18.27 -13.36 9.16
N ALA A 168 -19.08 -12.39 9.58
CA ALA A 168 -20.37 -12.10 8.97
C ALA A 168 -20.25 -11.64 7.50
N LEU A 169 -19.19 -10.86 7.17
CA LEU A 169 -18.90 -10.48 5.78
C LEU A 169 -18.48 -11.69 4.93
N LYS A 170 -17.66 -12.59 5.47
CA LYS A 170 -17.25 -13.84 4.82
C LYS A 170 -18.42 -14.79 4.59
N ALA A 171 -19.39 -14.81 5.49
CA ALA A 171 -20.57 -15.70 5.42
C ALA A 171 -21.67 -15.18 4.47
N ARG A 172 -21.51 -14.03 3.81
CA ARG A 172 -22.51 -13.49 2.88
C ARG A 172 -22.69 -14.43 1.68
N GLN A 173 -23.91 -14.90 1.46
CA GLN A 173 -24.26 -15.76 0.32
C GLN A 173 -24.18 -14.99 -1.01
N GLU A 174 -24.64 -13.73 -1.00
CA GLU A 174 -24.53 -12.82 -2.12
C GLU A 174 -23.58 -11.67 -1.78
N GLY A 175 -22.63 -11.39 -2.69
CA GLY A 175 -21.66 -10.32 -2.50
C GLY A 175 -20.62 -10.61 -1.41
N CYS A 176 -20.23 -11.88 -1.24
CA CYS A 176 -19.04 -12.23 -0.47
C CYS A 176 -17.82 -11.50 -1.06
N PRO A 177 -17.06 -10.73 -0.25
CA PRO A 177 -15.92 -9.99 -0.78
C PRO A 177 -14.74 -10.91 -1.12
N ASP A 178 -13.98 -10.58 -2.17
CA ASP A 178 -12.67 -11.19 -2.43
C ASP A 178 -11.62 -10.64 -1.42
N PHE A 179 -11.75 -9.35 -1.07
CA PHE A 179 -10.85 -8.66 -0.15
C PHE A 179 -11.63 -7.91 0.92
N ILE A 180 -11.15 -8.00 2.17
CA ILE A 180 -11.54 -7.15 3.29
C ILE A 180 -10.31 -6.36 3.69
N LEU A 181 -10.31 -5.04 3.43
CA LEU A 181 -9.22 -4.14 3.79
C LEU A 181 -9.60 -3.40 5.08
N ILE A 182 -8.74 -3.47 6.10
CA ILE A 182 -8.99 -2.80 7.38
C ILE A 182 -8.03 -1.61 7.50
N ASP A 183 -8.57 -0.39 7.45
CA ASP A 183 -7.80 0.83 7.73
C ASP A 183 -7.56 0.97 9.23
N CYS A 184 -6.34 0.73 9.65
CA CYS A 184 -5.96 0.70 11.06
C CYS A 184 -5.80 2.13 11.61
N PRO A 185 -6.24 2.43 12.85
CA PRO A 185 -5.93 3.70 13.49
C PRO A 185 -4.42 3.90 13.64
N ALA A 186 -4.00 5.13 13.91
CA ALA A 186 -2.60 5.45 14.19
C ALA A 186 -2.19 4.97 15.58
N GLY A 187 -0.92 4.59 15.72
CA GLY A 187 -0.36 4.15 17.01
C GLY A 187 -0.44 2.64 17.22
N ILE A 188 -0.17 2.21 18.44
CA ILE A 188 -0.05 0.80 18.84
C ILE A 188 -0.91 0.48 20.08
N ASP A 189 -1.96 1.26 20.28
CA ASP A 189 -2.89 1.14 21.40
C ASP A 189 -3.99 0.08 21.18
N ALA A 190 -5.03 0.10 22.01
CA ALA A 190 -6.15 -0.85 21.93
C ALA A 190 -6.88 -0.81 20.58
N GLY A 191 -6.90 0.34 19.89
CA GLY A 191 -7.49 0.47 18.57
C GLY A 191 -6.71 -0.31 17.51
N PHE A 192 -5.38 -0.24 17.56
CA PHE A 192 -4.50 -1.05 16.73
C PHE A 192 -4.74 -2.54 16.92
N ILE A 193 -4.73 -3.02 18.19
CA ILE A 193 -4.98 -4.44 18.50
C ILE A 193 -6.36 -4.87 17.97
N THR A 194 -7.39 -4.04 18.14
CA THR A 194 -8.72 -4.32 17.60
C THR A 194 -8.70 -4.51 16.10
N ALA A 195 -7.97 -3.65 15.37
CA ALA A 195 -7.93 -3.67 13.90
C ALA A 195 -7.16 -4.88 13.35
N ILE A 196 -6.09 -5.32 14.01
CA ILE A 196 -5.25 -6.44 13.52
C ILE A 196 -5.84 -7.80 13.83
N THR A 197 -6.65 -7.96 14.90
CA THR A 197 -7.16 -9.25 15.39
C THR A 197 -7.81 -10.11 14.30
N PRO A 198 -8.67 -9.61 13.38
CA PRO A 198 -9.28 -10.46 12.34
C PRO A 198 -8.41 -10.64 11.09
N ALA A 199 -7.24 -10.01 11.01
CA ALA A 199 -6.42 -9.97 9.80
C ALA A 199 -5.52 -11.20 9.67
N ASN A 200 -5.30 -11.66 8.43
CA ASN A 200 -4.35 -12.72 8.09
C ASN A 200 -3.08 -12.15 7.48
N GLU A 201 -3.18 -10.97 6.86
CA GLU A 201 -2.13 -10.28 6.13
C GLU A 201 -2.05 -8.83 6.57
N ALA A 202 -0.87 -8.24 6.44
CA ALA A 202 -0.67 -6.83 6.73
C ALA A 202 0.08 -6.11 5.59
N VAL A 203 -0.33 -4.88 5.34
CA VAL A 203 0.44 -3.91 4.55
C VAL A 203 0.90 -2.81 5.50
N LEU A 204 2.20 -2.79 5.76
CA LEU A 204 2.86 -1.80 6.60
C LEU A 204 3.24 -0.59 5.75
N VAL A 205 2.59 0.54 6.00
CA VAL A 205 2.89 1.81 5.32
C VAL A 205 3.90 2.60 6.14
N THR A 206 5.01 2.99 5.53
CA THR A 206 6.07 3.79 6.15
C THR A 206 6.56 4.90 5.22
N THR A 207 7.33 5.84 5.74
CA THR A 207 8.05 6.87 4.98
C THR A 207 9.55 6.65 5.15
N PRO A 208 10.40 7.05 4.18
CA PRO A 208 11.83 6.79 4.21
C PRO A 208 12.59 7.77 5.15
N ASP A 209 12.17 7.79 6.41
CA ASP A 209 12.81 8.53 7.50
C ASP A 209 13.02 7.62 8.73
N ILE A 210 14.11 7.84 9.45
CA ILE A 210 14.57 6.97 10.53
C ILE A 210 13.54 6.80 11.66
N THR A 211 12.73 7.83 11.93
CA THR A 211 11.72 7.77 12.99
C THR A 211 10.54 6.90 12.57
N SER A 212 10.11 7.00 11.33
CA SER A 212 9.04 6.13 10.77
C SER A 212 9.49 4.68 10.71
N LEU A 213 10.76 4.41 10.35
CA LEU A 213 11.30 3.04 10.30
C LEU A 213 11.40 2.41 11.69
N ARG A 214 11.85 3.17 12.69
CA ARG A 214 11.90 2.68 14.08
C ARG A 214 10.51 2.31 14.61
N ASP A 215 9.49 3.12 14.30
CA ASP A 215 8.13 2.83 14.70
C ASP A 215 7.52 1.67 13.88
N ALA A 216 7.91 1.56 12.60
CA ALA A 216 7.53 0.43 11.74
C ALA A 216 8.07 -0.91 12.27
N ASP A 217 9.33 -0.96 12.67
CA ASP A 217 9.97 -2.15 13.26
C ASP A 217 9.20 -2.66 14.50
N ARG A 218 8.76 -1.75 15.36
CA ARG A 218 7.93 -2.10 16.52
C ARG A 218 6.58 -2.71 16.11
N VAL A 219 5.95 -2.16 15.07
CA VAL A 219 4.67 -2.69 14.55
C VAL A 219 4.86 -4.08 13.96
N ILE A 220 5.97 -4.34 13.25
CA ILE A 220 6.31 -5.68 12.74
C ILE A 220 6.31 -6.69 13.89
N GLY A 221 7.05 -6.40 14.97
CA GLY A 221 7.10 -7.28 16.13
C GLY A 221 5.72 -7.54 16.76
N LEU A 222 4.84 -6.53 16.82
CA LEU A 222 3.48 -6.70 17.33
C LEU A 222 2.61 -7.56 16.40
N LEU A 223 2.68 -7.36 15.09
CA LEU A 223 1.96 -8.16 14.09
C LEU A 223 2.38 -9.63 14.17
N GLU A 224 3.69 -9.89 14.28
CA GLU A 224 4.24 -11.24 14.41
C GLU A 224 3.83 -11.91 15.71
N CYS A 225 3.76 -11.19 16.83
CA CYS A 225 3.26 -11.68 18.11
C CYS A 225 1.77 -12.06 18.03
N ASP A 226 0.98 -11.35 17.22
CA ASP A 226 -0.45 -11.65 16.98
C ASP A 226 -0.66 -12.73 15.92
N GLY A 227 0.44 -13.31 15.39
CA GLY A 227 0.41 -14.42 14.44
C GLY A 227 0.36 -14.03 12.97
N ILE A 228 0.37 -12.75 12.62
CA ILE A 228 0.40 -12.27 11.25
C ILE A 228 1.82 -12.41 10.70
N ARG A 229 2.02 -13.33 9.74
CA ARG A 229 3.32 -13.63 9.12
C ARG A 229 3.48 -13.06 7.72
N ASP A 230 2.38 -12.85 7.00
CA ASP A 230 2.40 -12.26 5.66
C ASP A 230 2.31 -10.74 5.78
N ILE A 231 3.48 -10.12 6.00
CA ILE A 231 3.62 -8.66 6.13
C ILE A 231 4.34 -8.14 4.89
N LYS A 232 3.71 -7.21 4.18
CA LYS A 232 4.29 -6.52 3.03
C LYS A 232 4.48 -5.05 3.35
N MET A 233 5.48 -4.44 2.75
CA MET A 233 5.83 -3.05 3.00
C MET A 233 5.43 -2.14 1.83
N MET A 234 4.88 -0.97 2.15
CA MET A 234 4.68 0.13 1.21
C MET A 234 5.45 1.36 1.68
N VAL A 235 6.38 1.85 0.87
CA VAL A 235 7.16 3.06 1.16
C VAL A 235 6.48 4.25 0.49
N ASN A 236 5.97 5.18 1.28
CA ASN A 236 5.22 6.35 0.82
C ASN A 236 6.05 7.63 0.89
N ARG A 237 5.65 8.65 0.12
CA ARG A 237 6.28 9.99 0.06
C ARG A 237 7.74 9.94 -0.35
N VAL A 238 8.07 9.09 -1.31
CA VAL A 238 9.45 8.97 -1.81
C VAL A 238 9.79 10.14 -2.71
N ARG A 239 10.91 10.80 -2.42
CA ARG A 239 11.46 11.91 -3.20
C ARG A 239 12.80 11.52 -3.80
N THR A 240 12.82 11.33 -5.12
CA THR A 240 14.01 10.90 -5.84
C THR A 240 15.13 11.95 -5.87
N ASP A 241 14.79 13.23 -5.79
CA ASP A 241 15.75 14.34 -5.65
C ASP A 241 16.50 14.28 -4.33
N MET A 242 15.79 14.05 -3.21
CA MET A 242 16.38 13.91 -1.89
C MET A 242 17.22 12.62 -1.73
N ILE A 243 16.78 11.51 -2.37
CA ILE A 243 17.58 10.27 -2.37
C ILE A 243 18.90 10.49 -3.11
N LYS A 244 18.89 11.18 -4.27
CA LYS A 244 20.11 11.52 -5.00
C LYS A 244 21.03 12.48 -4.26
N GLY A 245 20.46 13.33 -3.40
CA GLY A 245 21.19 14.26 -2.53
C GLY A 245 21.66 13.64 -1.22
N GLU A 246 21.38 12.35 -0.98
CA GLU A 246 21.67 11.64 0.28
C GLU A 246 20.92 12.22 1.51
N ASP A 247 19.88 13.04 1.27
CA ASP A 247 19.04 13.63 2.31
C ASP A 247 17.86 12.73 2.72
N MET A 248 17.58 11.67 1.95
CA MET A 248 16.53 10.71 2.19
C MET A 248 17.04 9.30 1.92
N MET A 249 16.63 8.35 2.76
CA MET A 249 16.96 6.93 2.58
C MET A 249 16.38 6.40 1.28
N SER A 250 17.11 5.53 0.60
CA SER A 250 16.58 4.82 -0.57
C SER A 250 15.55 3.76 -0.15
N VAL A 251 14.71 3.34 -1.08
CA VAL A 251 13.74 2.25 -0.82
C VAL A 251 14.43 0.93 -0.54
N LEU A 252 15.64 0.72 -1.10
CA LEU A 252 16.44 -0.47 -0.83
C LEU A 252 16.96 -0.49 0.60
N ASP A 253 17.44 0.67 1.12
CA ASP A 253 17.88 0.78 2.50
C ASP A 253 16.73 0.50 3.47
N VAL A 254 15.54 1.05 3.18
CA VAL A 254 14.32 0.79 3.96
C VAL A 254 13.97 -0.69 3.95
N GLN A 255 14.07 -1.34 2.80
CA GLN A 255 13.78 -2.77 2.65
C GLN A 255 14.79 -3.64 3.41
N GLU A 256 16.06 -3.29 3.35
CA GLU A 256 17.13 -3.99 4.08
C GLU A 256 16.94 -3.86 5.60
N MET A 257 16.60 -2.66 6.07
CA MET A 257 16.39 -2.41 7.51
C MET A 257 15.19 -3.14 8.09
N LEU A 258 14.08 -3.23 7.35
CA LEU A 258 12.85 -3.84 7.86
C LEU A 258 12.71 -5.33 7.48
N GLY A 259 13.49 -5.83 6.53
CA GLY A 259 13.46 -7.23 6.09
C GLY A 259 12.16 -7.67 5.43
N LEU A 260 11.32 -6.73 4.95
CA LEU A 260 10.00 -7.03 4.40
C LEU A 260 9.97 -7.02 2.87
N ALA A 261 9.04 -7.80 2.30
CA ALA A 261 8.77 -7.75 0.87
C ALA A 261 8.13 -6.39 0.47
N LEU A 262 8.70 -5.75 -0.55
CA LEU A 262 8.20 -4.48 -1.07
C LEU A 262 6.96 -4.70 -1.93
N LEU A 263 5.81 -4.17 -1.47
CA LEU A 263 4.56 -4.14 -2.23
C LEU A 263 4.56 -2.99 -3.23
N GLY A 264 4.98 -1.80 -2.80
CA GLY A 264 4.99 -0.61 -3.64
C GLY A 264 5.79 0.55 -3.07
N MET A 265 6.21 1.42 -3.98
CA MET A 265 6.86 2.70 -3.69
C MET A 265 5.99 3.82 -4.26
N ILE A 266 5.51 4.71 -3.40
CA ILE A 266 4.63 5.80 -3.79
C ILE A 266 5.44 7.11 -3.77
N PRO A 267 5.62 7.77 -4.92
CA PRO A 267 6.29 9.06 -4.95
C PRO A 267 5.46 10.13 -4.24
N GLU A 268 6.13 11.12 -3.67
CA GLU A 268 5.45 12.30 -3.14
C GLU A 268 4.78 13.08 -4.28
N ASP A 269 3.49 13.35 -4.13
CA ASP A 269 2.67 13.97 -5.17
C ASP A 269 1.64 14.91 -4.54
N THR A 270 1.62 16.16 -4.97
CA THR A 270 0.67 17.17 -4.48
C THR A 270 -0.79 16.84 -4.87
N GLU A 271 -1.00 16.04 -5.92
CA GLU A 271 -2.33 15.58 -6.30
C GLU A 271 -2.97 14.67 -5.25
N VAL A 272 -2.18 14.01 -4.38
CA VAL A 272 -2.72 13.25 -3.24
C VAL A 272 -3.54 14.16 -2.34
N ILE A 273 -3.01 15.35 -2.00
CA ILE A 273 -3.71 16.32 -1.14
C ILE A 273 -4.97 16.84 -1.84
N ARG A 274 -4.88 17.18 -3.13
CA ARG A 274 -6.03 17.67 -3.91
C ARG A 274 -7.12 16.62 -4.04
N SER A 275 -6.75 15.37 -4.29
CA SER A 275 -7.66 14.22 -4.36
C SER A 275 -8.38 14.00 -3.04
N THR A 276 -7.64 14.01 -1.92
CA THR A 276 -8.19 13.89 -0.57
C THR A 276 -9.21 14.98 -0.28
N ASN A 277 -8.86 16.25 -0.54
CA ASN A 277 -9.75 17.39 -0.28
C ASN A 277 -11.02 17.39 -1.14
N ARG A 278 -11.03 16.68 -2.27
CA ARG A 278 -12.18 16.52 -3.17
C ARG A 278 -13.03 15.29 -2.88
N GLY A 279 -12.61 14.41 -1.97
CA GLY A 279 -13.22 13.09 -1.78
C GLY A 279 -13.19 12.25 -3.07
N TYR A 280 -12.10 12.38 -3.85
CA TYR A 280 -11.94 11.71 -5.13
C TYR A 280 -10.58 10.99 -5.17
N PRO A 281 -10.55 9.67 -4.92
CA PRO A 281 -9.31 8.91 -4.85
C PRO A 281 -8.40 9.07 -6.06
N LEU A 282 -7.11 9.17 -5.82
CA LEU A 282 -6.09 9.53 -6.81
C LEU A 282 -6.05 8.59 -8.02
N VAL A 283 -6.29 7.30 -7.82
CA VAL A 283 -6.32 6.27 -8.89
C VAL A 283 -7.43 6.50 -9.91
N LEU A 284 -8.40 7.35 -9.61
CA LEU A 284 -9.48 7.71 -10.53
C LEU A 284 -9.13 8.91 -11.42
N ASN A 285 -8.03 9.62 -11.16
CA ASN A 285 -7.62 10.79 -11.95
C ASN A 285 -7.38 10.42 -13.42
N ARG A 286 -7.76 11.34 -14.29
CA ARG A 286 -7.52 11.26 -15.73
C ARG A 286 -6.96 12.59 -16.23
N PRO A 287 -5.72 12.63 -16.76
CA PRO A 287 -4.76 11.53 -16.88
C PRO A 287 -4.27 11.01 -15.51
N PRO A 288 -3.80 9.74 -15.43
CA PRO A 288 -3.29 9.17 -14.19
C PRO A 288 -1.98 9.87 -13.77
N THR A 289 -1.78 10.05 -12.46
CA THR A 289 -0.55 10.55 -11.88
C THR A 289 0.45 9.42 -11.63
N LEU A 290 1.73 9.73 -11.40
CA LEU A 290 2.73 8.71 -11.05
C LEU A 290 2.38 8.00 -9.74
N ALA A 291 1.93 8.74 -8.73
CA ALA A 291 1.48 8.15 -7.46
C ALA A 291 0.22 7.29 -7.66
N GLY A 292 -0.72 7.71 -8.50
CA GLY A 292 -1.91 6.91 -8.84
C GLY A 292 -1.54 5.58 -9.51
N LEU A 293 -0.62 5.60 -10.48
CA LEU A 293 -0.10 4.39 -11.13
C LEU A 293 0.65 3.48 -10.15
N ALA A 294 1.38 4.06 -9.20
CA ALA A 294 2.09 3.30 -8.18
C ALA A 294 1.12 2.56 -7.23
N PHE A 295 -0.01 3.17 -6.85
CA PHE A 295 -1.06 2.48 -6.10
C PHE A 295 -1.74 1.37 -6.92
N GLU A 296 -2.01 1.60 -8.21
CA GLU A 296 -2.52 0.55 -9.11
C GLU A 296 -1.56 -0.64 -9.21
N GLN A 297 -0.27 -0.36 -9.33
CA GLN A 297 0.77 -1.39 -9.38
C GLN A 297 0.88 -2.16 -8.05
N ALA A 298 0.76 -1.47 -6.91
CA ALA A 298 0.76 -2.11 -5.60
C ALA A 298 -0.44 -3.06 -5.43
N ALA A 299 -1.63 -2.65 -5.86
CA ALA A 299 -2.81 -3.50 -5.86
C ALA A 299 -2.62 -4.74 -6.75
N TRP A 300 -2.03 -4.59 -7.93
CA TRP A 300 -1.70 -5.71 -8.81
C TRP A 300 -0.72 -6.68 -8.15
N ARG A 301 0.36 -6.19 -7.55
CA ARG A 301 1.35 -7.02 -6.85
C ARG A 301 0.75 -7.76 -5.66
N LEU A 302 -0.21 -7.15 -4.96
CA LEU A 302 -0.91 -7.81 -3.85
C LEU A 302 -1.63 -9.08 -4.33
N VAL A 303 -2.20 -9.07 -5.53
CA VAL A 303 -2.87 -10.22 -6.15
C VAL A 303 -1.87 -11.21 -6.75
N GLU A 304 -0.85 -10.72 -7.48
CA GLU A 304 0.14 -11.54 -8.18
C GLU A 304 0.97 -12.40 -7.22
N GLN A 305 1.40 -11.84 -6.09
CA GLN A 305 2.17 -12.57 -5.07
C GLN A 305 1.39 -13.75 -4.49
N ASP A 306 0.07 -13.66 -4.43
CA ASP A 306 -0.78 -14.77 -4.01
C ASP A 306 -0.83 -15.87 -5.08
N SER A 307 -0.95 -15.49 -6.34
CA SER A 307 -0.93 -16.43 -7.47
C SER A 307 0.39 -17.22 -7.54
N MET A 308 1.53 -16.58 -7.25
CA MET A 308 2.83 -17.24 -7.17
C MET A 308 2.92 -18.23 -6.00
N LYS A 309 2.35 -17.90 -4.83
CA LYS A 309 2.29 -18.82 -3.68
C LYS A 309 1.50 -20.08 -4.02
N ALA A 310 0.38 -19.95 -4.73
CA ALA A 310 -0.43 -21.08 -5.16
C ALA A 310 0.34 -22.04 -6.07
N VAL A 311 1.08 -21.51 -7.04
CA VAL A 311 1.91 -22.32 -7.95
C VAL A 311 2.99 -23.07 -7.19
N MET A 312 3.65 -22.43 -6.22
CA MET A 312 4.68 -23.10 -5.40
C MET A 312 4.13 -24.22 -4.51
N VAL A 313 2.89 -24.09 -4.03
CA VAL A 313 2.24 -25.15 -3.21
C VAL A 313 1.85 -26.34 -4.08
N GLU A 314 1.48 -26.14 -5.34
CA GLU A 314 1.14 -27.22 -6.27
C GLU A 314 2.38 -28.02 -6.74
N GLU A 315 3.56 -27.43 -6.70
CA GLU A 315 4.83 -28.09 -7.09
C GLU A 315 5.47 -28.95 -6.00
N GLU A 316 4.95 -29.00 -4.78
CA GLU A 316 5.45 -29.97 -3.79
C GLU A 316 5.20 -31.40 -4.29
N PRO A 317 6.25 -32.22 -4.50
CA PRO A 317 6.09 -33.55 -5.06
C PRO A 317 5.30 -34.42 -4.10
N LYS A 318 4.13 -34.90 -4.54
CA LYS A 318 3.39 -35.95 -3.83
C LYS A 318 4.36 -37.08 -3.50
N LYS A 319 4.75 -37.22 -2.24
CA LYS A 319 5.54 -38.37 -1.77
C LYS A 319 4.83 -39.63 -2.22
N LYS A 320 5.40 -40.33 -3.21
CA LYS A 320 4.98 -41.66 -3.61
C LYS A 320 5.04 -42.54 -2.36
N ARG A 321 3.89 -42.92 -1.83
CA ARG A 321 3.80 -43.99 -0.84
C ARG A 321 4.40 -45.23 -1.49
N GLY A 322 5.61 -45.59 -1.06
CA GLY A 322 6.26 -46.83 -1.46
C GLY A 322 5.38 -47.99 -1.02
N PHE A 323 4.92 -48.75 -1.99
CA PHE A 323 4.27 -50.03 -1.81
C PHE A 323 5.34 -50.99 -1.40
N PHE A 324 5.50 -51.24 -0.10
CA PHE A 324 6.29 -52.38 0.39
C PHE A 324 5.48 -53.64 0.10
N SER A 325 5.91 -54.35 -0.96
CA SER A 325 5.52 -55.73 -1.23
C SER A 325 6.16 -56.63 -0.15
N PHE A 326 5.32 -57.28 0.63
CA PHE A 326 5.69 -58.42 1.45
C PHE A 326 5.86 -59.63 0.52
N PHE A 327 7.07 -60.13 0.38
CA PHE A 327 7.37 -61.48 -0.02
C PHE A 327 8.55 -61.96 0.86
N GLY A 328 8.34 -63.09 1.56
CA GLY A 328 9.34 -63.83 2.29
C GLY A 328 8.74 -64.47 3.51
#